data_08f2d72dbcc3433f4d944b752b9b8318
#
_entry.id   08f2d72dbcc3433f4d944b752b9b8318
#
_cell.length_a   1.000
_cell.length_b   1.000
_cell.length_c   1.000
_cell.angle_alpha   90.00
_cell.angle_beta   90.00
_cell.angle_gamma   90.00
#
_symmetry.space_group_name_H-M   'P 1'
#
loop_
_entity.id
_entity.type
_entity.pdbx_description
1 polymer ?
#
loop_
_entity_poly.entity_id
_entity_poly.type
_entity_poly.pdbx_seq_one_letter_code
_entity_poly.pdbx_strand_id
1 'polypeptide(L)'
;GLGRLAACYLDGMATTGICGTGYSILYEYGIFKQKIVDGWQQERADNWLPGGQVWLKSHPDQAVEVRFDGEIHENWDNGFHYIQHTNYNSVMAVPSDMYVQGYDGKGVAKLRLWQAKAPDFDMSSFSLGNYNTAMSKNANAELISKVLYPNDNHVEGKILRLRQQYFLSAASIGDIVQNHLSSYATLENLPDKVAIQLNDTHPTLAIPEMMRILLDECGFGWDKAFDICQKVFSYTNHTVMAEALEKWNVDIFKMTLPRIYQIVVEMDRRAREELAKAFPGDQGKIDYMALIGDNQVRMANICAYTANSINGVSKLHSEIIKDSVFHDYYLFKPKAFKNVTNGIAYRRWLLASNPELCKLLDETIGDGYKHDASDLTKLNKYENDKTVLKRLNEIKLANKKEFANYLAKSTGQVIDPNSIFDCQVKRMHEYKRQHLNALNIAAQYLYLKENPNADFIPKTYIFGAKAAPGYYMAKQMIRMICKLGDLINNDPAVRDKLRVVYLEEYCVSLSEHLMPAAEVSEQISLA
;
A
#
# COMPACT_ATOMS: atom_id res chain seq x y z
N GLY A 1 -4.76 3.30 -3.72
CA GLY A 1 -4.24 2.39 -2.70
C GLY A 1 -2.82 2.77 -2.26
N LEU A 2 -2.26 2.01 -1.31
CA LEU A 2 -0.96 2.30 -0.67
C LEU A 2 0.19 2.48 -1.67
N GLY A 3 0.23 1.69 -2.75
CA GLY A 3 1.27 1.81 -3.78
C GLY A 3 1.26 3.16 -4.48
N ARG A 4 0.08 3.68 -4.87
CA ARG A 4 -0.02 5.01 -5.48
C ARG A 4 0.29 6.12 -4.48
N LEU A 5 -0.09 5.94 -3.21
CA LEU A 5 0.28 6.89 -2.14
C LEU A 5 1.80 6.99 -2.03
N ALA A 6 2.52 5.87 -1.96
CA ALA A 6 3.98 5.84 -1.94
C ALA A 6 4.60 6.50 -3.18
N ALA A 7 4.04 6.26 -4.37
CA ALA A 7 4.50 6.92 -5.61
C ALA A 7 4.28 8.44 -5.57
N CYS A 8 3.17 8.92 -4.99
CA CYS A 8 2.94 10.35 -4.77
C CYS A 8 3.93 10.94 -3.77
N TYR A 9 4.27 10.23 -2.70
CA TYR A 9 5.30 10.66 -1.75
C TYR A 9 6.68 10.80 -2.39
N LEU A 10 7.08 9.84 -3.23
CA LEU A 10 8.37 9.93 -3.95
C LEU A 10 8.42 11.14 -4.88
N ASP A 11 7.34 11.41 -5.63
CA ASP A 11 7.21 12.62 -6.46
C ASP A 11 7.30 13.89 -5.60
N GLY A 12 6.57 13.94 -4.49
CA GLY A 12 6.57 15.08 -3.57
C GLY A 12 7.95 15.31 -2.93
N MET A 13 8.63 14.27 -2.47
CA MET A 13 9.99 14.37 -1.92
C MET A 13 10.97 14.90 -2.95
N ALA A 14 10.96 14.37 -4.17
CA ALA A 14 11.80 14.85 -5.25
C ALA A 14 11.51 16.32 -5.62
N THR A 15 10.23 16.70 -5.63
CA THR A 15 9.82 18.09 -5.95
C THR A 15 10.24 19.08 -4.87
N THR A 16 10.19 18.68 -3.59
CA THR A 16 10.55 19.54 -2.47
C THR A 16 12.03 19.45 -2.06
N GLY A 17 12.84 18.66 -2.77
CA GLY A 17 14.28 18.52 -2.51
C GLY A 17 14.61 17.66 -1.29
N ILE A 18 13.67 16.82 -0.83
CA ILE A 18 13.90 15.88 0.26
C ILE A 18 14.54 14.61 -0.30
N CYS A 19 15.72 14.22 0.23
CA CYS A 19 16.35 12.94 -0.10
C CYS A 19 15.46 11.78 0.34
N GLY A 20 15.04 10.94 -0.60
CA GLY A 20 14.19 9.80 -0.31
C GLY A 20 14.49 8.60 -1.20
N THR A 21 14.47 7.42 -0.58
CA THR A 21 14.51 6.13 -1.26
C THR A 21 13.29 5.32 -0.86
N GLY A 22 12.48 4.93 -1.85
CA GLY A 22 11.42 3.95 -1.68
C GLY A 22 11.96 2.55 -1.92
N TYR A 23 11.48 1.58 -1.15
CA TYR A 23 11.79 0.16 -1.32
C TYR A 23 10.53 -0.63 -1.59
N SER A 24 10.58 -1.53 -2.59
CA SER A 24 9.49 -2.45 -2.89
C SER A 24 10.02 -3.71 -3.58
N ILE A 25 9.13 -4.62 -3.94
CA ILE A 25 9.46 -5.82 -4.70
C ILE A 25 9.18 -5.56 -6.19
N LEU A 26 10.09 -5.98 -7.05
CA LEU A 26 9.89 -6.01 -8.50
C LEU A 26 9.06 -7.25 -8.86
N TYR A 27 7.75 -7.15 -8.75
CA TYR A 27 6.87 -8.24 -9.14
C TYR A 27 6.88 -8.44 -10.66
N GLU A 28 6.99 -9.69 -11.09
CA GLU A 28 6.88 -10.04 -12.53
C GLU A 28 5.47 -9.77 -13.04
N TYR A 29 4.47 -10.12 -12.24
CA TYR A 29 3.07 -9.84 -12.52
C TYR A 29 2.50 -8.90 -11.44
N GLY A 30 1.84 -7.82 -11.88
CA GLY A 30 1.12 -6.92 -11.00
C GLY A 30 -0.14 -7.57 -10.40
N ILE A 31 -0.96 -6.75 -9.76
CA ILE A 31 -2.30 -7.21 -9.40
C ILE A 31 -3.03 -7.56 -10.70
N PHE A 32 -3.65 -8.71 -10.78
CA PHE A 32 -4.27 -9.27 -11.98
C PHE A 32 -4.99 -8.23 -12.86
N LYS A 33 -5.09 -8.49 -14.17
CA LYS A 33 -6.03 -7.80 -15.05
C LYS A 33 -7.43 -8.33 -14.81
N GLN A 34 -8.37 -7.41 -14.61
CA GLN A 34 -9.76 -7.74 -14.41
C GLN A 34 -10.50 -7.85 -15.74
N LYS A 35 -11.24 -8.96 -15.93
CA LYS A 35 -12.29 -9.09 -16.93
C LYS A 35 -13.62 -9.33 -16.27
N ILE A 36 -14.69 -8.75 -16.83
CA ILE A 36 -16.05 -9.00 -16.38
C ILE A 36 -16.76 -9.83 -17.45
N VAL A 37 -17.15 -11.04 -17.08
CA VAL A 37 -17.89 -11.98 -17.95
C VAL A 37 -19.16 -12.38 -17.23
N ASP A 38 -20.32 -12.11 -17.83
CA ASP A 38 -21.65 -12.32 -17.23
C ASP A 38 -21.83 -11.69 -15.83
N GLY A 39 -21.16 -10.56 -15.63
CA GLY A 39 -21.13 -9.84 -14.35
C GLY A 39 -20.10 -10.37 -13.35
N TRP A 40 -19.40 -11.47 -13.65
CA TRP A 40 -18.39 -12.04 -12.78
C TRP A 40 -16.99 -11.52 -13.10
N GLN A 41 -16.23 -11.21 -12.04
CA GLN A 41 -14.81 -10.93 -12.18
C GLN A 41 -14.05 -12.21 -12.52
N GLN A 42 -13.24 -12.12 -13.57
CA GLN A 42 -12.20 -13.08 -13.92
C GLN A 42 -10.83 -12.38 -13.82
N GLU A 43 -9.86 -13.09 -13.28
CA GLU A 43 -8.48 -12.62 -13.13
C GLU A 43 -7.62 -13.17 -14.27
N ARG A 44 -6.82 -12.29 -14.87
CA ARG A 44 -5.81 -12.61 -15.87
C ARG A 44 -4.45 -12.10 -15.43
N ALA A 45 -3.38 -12.73 -15.91
CA ALA A 45 -2.02 -12.26 -15.61
C ALA A 45 -1.81 -10.82 -16.09
N ASP A 46 -1.29 -9.97 -15.21
CA ASP A 46 -0.93 -8.60 -15.54
C ASP A 46 0.57 -8.50 -15.82
N ASN A 47 0.94 -8.68 -17.07
CA ASN A 47 2.29 -8.38 -17.54
C ASN A 47 2.40 -6.86 -17.73
N TRP A 48 2.74 -6.15 -16.67
CA TRP A 48 2.76 -4.69 -16.60
C TRP A 48 4.02 -4.05 -17.21
N LEU A 49 5.06 -4.86 -17.53
CA LEU A 49 6.30 -4.43 -18.18
C LEU A 49 6.49 -5.15 -19.54
N PRO A 50 5.55 -5.04 -20.51
CA PRO A 50 5.59 -5.82 -21.75
C PRO A 50 6.77 -5.46 -22.65
N GLY A 51 7.30 -4.24 -22.55
CA GLY A 51 8.46 -3.74 -23.31
C GLY A 51 9.80 -3.94 -22.59
N GLY A 52 9.82 -4.68 -21.47
CA GLY A 52 11.01 -4.86 -20.64
C GLY A 52 11.22 -3.74 -19.62
N GLN A 53 12.42 -3.66 -19.06
CA GLN A 53 12.73 -2.82 -17.90
C GLN A 53 13.41 -1.49 -18.31
N VAL A 54 12.87 -0.79 -19.29
CA VAL A 54 13.48 0.44 -19.86
C VAL A 54 13.78 1.50 -18.79
N TRP A 55 12.91 1.63 -17.79
CA TRP A 55 13.04 2.61 -16.71
C TRP A 55 13.84 2.11 -15.51
N LEU A 56 14.28 0.85 -15.52
CA LEU A 56 14.96 0.19 -14.41
C LEU A 56 16.43 -0.04 -14.74
N LYS A 57 17.29 0.38 -13.82
CA LYS A 57 18.72 0.06 -13.87
C LYS A 57 19.02 -1.05 -12.86
N SER A 58 19.40 -2.22 -13.33
CA SER A 58 19.76 -3.35 -12.47
C SER A 58 21.15 -3.20 -11.88
N HIS A 59 21.34 -3.62 -10.64
CA HIS A 59 22.59 -3.61 -9.89
C HIS A 59 22.86 -4.97 -9.24
N PRO A 60 23.23 -6.02 -10.03
CA PRO A 60 23.45 -7.36 -9.47
C PRO A 60 24.62 -7.42 -8.47
N ASP A 61 25.57 -6.50 -8.57
CA ASP A 61 26.70 -6.30 -7.65
C ASP A 61 26.29 -5.84 -6.24
N GLN A 62 25.04 -5.36 -6.09
CA GLN A 62 24.46 -4.90 -4.83
C GLN A 62 23.38 -5.88 -4.32
N ALA A 63 23.43 -7.14 -4.75
CA ALA A 63 22.50 -8.15 -4.30
C ALA A 63 22.66 -8.46 -2.80
N VAL A 64 21.54 -8.66 -2.11
CA VAL A 64 21.49 -9.01 -0.69
C VAL A 64 21.01 -10.44 -0.52
N GLU A 65 21.70 -11.24 0.28
CA GLU A 65 21.27 -12.59 0.64
C GLU A 65 20.16 -12.50 1.71
N VAL A 66 19.05 -13.22 1.47
CA VAL A 66 17.95 -13.36 2.43
C VAL A 66 17.76 -14.84 2.75
N ARG A 67 17.74 -15.18 4.05
CA ARG A 67 17.70 -16.55 4.53
C ARG A 67 16.35 -16.88 5.12
N PHE A 68 15.81 -18.03 4.74
CA PHE A 68 14.53 -18.56 5.21
C PHE A 68 14.72 -19.96 5.79
N ASP A 69 13.81 -20.34 6.68
CA ASP A 69 13.76 -21.69 7.24
C ASP A 69 15.03 -22.06 8.02
N GLY A 70 15.33 -23.33 8.14
CA GLY A 70 16.57 -23.82 8.79
C GLY A 70 16.51 -23.85 10.31
N GLU A 71 17.68 -23.95 10.92
CA GLU A 71 17.87 -24.13 12.35
C GLU A 71 18.82 -23.09 12.93
N ILE A 72 18.53 -22.65 14.14
CA ILE A 72 19.38 -21.70 14.86
C ILE A 72 20.09 -22.42 16.00
N HIS A 73 21.41 -22.31 16.01
CA HIS A 73 22.27 -22.80 17.07
C HIS A 73 22.92 -21.63 17.80
N GLU A 74 22.74 -21.60 19.11
CA GLU A 74 23.38 -20.64 19.99
C GLU A 74 24.67 -21.25 20.52
N ASN A 75 25.78 -20.57 20.30
CA ASN A 75 27.10 -21.04 20.69
C ASN A 75 27.79 -20.00 21.59
N TRP A 76 28.60 -20.52 22.52
CA TRP A 76 29.45 -19.71 23.40
C TRP A 76 30.89 -20.15 23.20
N ASP A 77 31.71 -19.23 22.77
CA ASP A 77 33.14 -19.44 22.64
C ASP A 77 33.92 -18.35 23.37
N ASN A 78 34.78 -18.73 24.32
CA ASN A 78 35.60 -17.80 25.11
C ASN A 78 34.81 -16.64 25.75
N GLY A 79 33.55 -16.88 26.13
CA GLY A 79 32.64 -15.88 26.69
C GLY A 79 31.90 -15.01 25.66
N PHE A 80 32.10 -15.25 24.38
CA PHE A 80 31.35 -14.61 23.31
C PHE A 80 30.17 -15.47 22.89
N HIS A 81 29.00 -14.85 22.87
CA HIS A 81 27.77 -15.45 22.34
C HIS A 81 27.69 -15.18 20.83
N TYR A 82 27.50 -16.22 20.02
CA TYR A 82 27.23 -16.07 18.61
C TYR A 82 26.16 -17.02 18.12
N ILE A 83 25.45 -16.58 17.09
CA ILE A 83 24.34 -17.30 16.47
C ILE A 83 24.81 -17.92 15.17
N GLN A 84 24.54 -19.21 15.00
CA GLN A 84 24.77 -19.93 13.75
C GLN A 84 23.43 -20.34 13.13
N HIS A 85 23.17 -19.91 11.91
CA HIS A 85 22.01 -20.32 11.12
C HIS A 85 22.44 -21.40 10.14
N THR A 86 21.84 -22.57 10.20
CA THR A 86 22.19 -23.74 9.37
C THR A 86 20.96 -24.26 8.63
N ASN A 87 21.16 -25.07 7.58
CA ASN A 87 20.11 -25.69 6.79
C ASN A 87 19.04 -24.72 6.24
N TYR A 88 19.41 -23.46 6.06
CA TYR A 88 18.50 -22.43 5.55
C TYR A 88 18.38 -22.47 4.01
N ASN A 89 17.28 -21.94 3.51
CA ASN A 89 17.08 -21.65 2.10
C ASN A 89 17.50 -20.21 1.81
N SER A 90 18.50 -20.05 0.93
CA SER A 90 19.02 -18.75 0.52
C SER A 90 18.33 -18.23 -0.73
N VAL A 91 17.94 -16.96 -0.71
CA VAL A 91 17.39 -16.22 -1.86
C VAL A 91 18.18 -14.93 -2.02
N MET A 92 18.63 -14.64 -3.24
CA MET A 92 19.28 -13.38 -3.56
C MET A 92 18.25 -12.32 -3.93
N ALA A 93 18.27 -11.21 -3.21
CA ALA A 93 17.52 -10.02 -3.56
C ALA A 93 18.36 -9.13 -4.48
N VAL A 94 18.02 -9.10 -5.75
CA VAL A 94 18.74 -8.34 -6.78
C VAL A 94 18.03 -7.01 -7.00
N PRO A 95 18.67 -5.84 -6.76
CA PRO A 95 18.01 -4.56 -6.89
C PRO A 95 18.01 -4.02 -8.31
N SER A 96 16.91 -3.37 -8.67
CA SER A 96 16.78 -2.50 -9.83
C SER A 96 16.25 -1.15 -9.40
N ASP A 97 16.89 -0.07 -9.83
CA ASP A 97 16.57 1.28 -9.43
C ASP A 97 15.79 2.01 -10.53
N MET A 98 14.74 2.71 -10.13
CA MET A 98 14.03 3.69 -10.91
C MET A 98 14.21 5.07 -10.27
N TYR A 99 14.55 6.07 -11.07
CA TYR A 99 14.72 7.43 -10.59
C TYR A 99 13.47 8.25 -10.88
N VAL A 100 12.94 8.90 -9.85
CA VAL A 100 11.76 9.76 -9.91
C VAL A 100 12.21 11.21 -9.84
N GLN A 101 12.14 11.89 -10.98
CA GLN A 101 12.48 13.30 -11.08
C GLN A 101 11.32 14.17 -10.54
N GLY A 102 11.64 15.14 -9.70
CA GLY A 102 10.69 16.11 -9.19
C GLY A 102 10.25 17.12 -10.25
N TYR A 103 9.25 17.94 -9.91
CA TYR A 103 8.84 19.06 -10.74
C TYR A 103 10.02 20.02 -10.93
N ASP A 104 10.17 20.60 -12.14
CA ASP A 104 11.33 21.41 -12.57
C ASP A 104 12.68 20.66 -12.64
N GLY A 105 12.72 19.38 -12.37
CA GLY A 105 13.94 18.56 -12.51
C GLY A 105 15.05 18.85 -11.50
N LYS A 106 14.75 19.55 -10.41
CA LYS A 106 15.75 19.95 -9.40
C LYS A 106 16.12 18.85 -8.43
N GLY A 107 15.18 17.98 -8.08
CA GLY A 107 15.36 16.89 -7.15
C GLY A 107 15.08 15.53 -7.79
N VAL A 108 15.69 14.47 -7.24
CA VAL A 108 15.49 13.09 -7.67
C VAL A 108 15.30 12.22 -6.43
N ALA A 109 14.23 11.44 -6.42
CA ALA A 109 14.05 10.33 -5.47
C ALA A 109 14.35 9.00 -6.16
N LYS A 110 14.76 8.00 -5.39
CA LYS A 110 15.05 6.66 -5.88
C LYS A 110 13.97 5.69 -5.43
N LEU A 111 13.52 4.82 -6.34
CA LEU A 111 12.73 3.65 -6.01
C LEU A 111 13.57 2.41 -6.30
N ARG A 112 13.96 1.68 -5.26
CA ARG A 112 14.70 0.42 -5.36
C ARG A 112 13.75 -0.75 -5.28
N LEU A 113 13.76 -1.59 -6.31
CA LEU A 113 12.87 -2.73 -6.47
C LEU A 113 13.67 -4.03 -6.42
N TRP A 114 13.28 -4.95 -5.54
CA TRP A 114 13.96 -6.20 -5.30
C TRP A 114 13.36 -7.34 -6.12
N GLN A 115 14.18 -8.00 -6.92
CA GLN A 115 13.83 -9.24 -7.61
C GLN A 115 14.45 -10.43 -6.88
N ALA A 116 13.66 -11.45 -6.59
CA ALA A 116 14.12 -12.68 -5.96
C ALA A 116 14.74 -13.62 -7.01
N LYS A 117 15.94 -14.12 -6.73
CA LYS A 117 16.65 -15.10 -7.55
C LYS A 117 17.29 -16.18 -6.70
N ALA A 118 17.48 -17.36 -7.26
CA ALA A 118 18.32 -18.37 -6.62
C ALA A 118 19.79 -17.88 -6.58
N PRO A 119 20.56 -18.23 -5.53
CA PRO A 119 21.99 -17.87 -5.45
C PRO A 119 22.78 -18.42 -6.63
N ASP A 120 22.59 -19.71 -6.93
CA ASP A 120 23.25 -20.42 -8.01
C ASP A 120 22.29 -21.37 -8.72
N PHE A 121 22.53 -21.59 -10.01
CA PHE A 121 21.84 -22.62 -10.76
C PHE A 121 22.42 -24.00 -10.44
N ASP A 122 21.58 -25.01 -10.17
CA ASP A 122 22.02 -26.36 -9.84
C ASP A 122 22.51 -27.12 -11.08
N MET A 123 23.71 -26.76 -11.53
CA MET A 123 24.36 -27.39 -12.67
C MET A 123 24.63 -28.89 -12.47
N SER A 124 24.81 -29.35 -11.22
CA SER A 124 25.03 -30.76 -10.90
C SER A 124 23.81 -31.59 -11.23
N SER A 125 22.63 -31.19 -10.70
CA SER A 125 21.37 -31.86 -11.03
C SER A 125 21.06 -31.78 -12.53
N PHE A 126 21.28 -30.62 -13.15
CA PHE A 126 21.06 -30.43 -14.58
C PHE A 126 21.91 -31.35 -15.42
N SER A 127 23.23 -31.47 -15.13
CA SER A 127 24.19 -32.32 -15.86
C SER A 127 23.89 -33.81 -15.71
N LEU A 128 23.23 -34.21 -14.59
CA LEU A 128 22.79 -35.59 -14.34
C LEU A 128 21.42 -35.90 -14.99
N GLY A 129 20.83 -34.96 -15.73
CA GLY A 129 19.49 -35.12 -16.34
C GLY A 129 18.32 -34.89 -15.39
N ASN A 130 18.57 -34.47 -14.15
CA ASN A 130 17.55 -34.15 -13.15
C ASN A 130 17.01 -32.71 -13.35
N TYR A 131 16.50 -32.40 -14.55
CA TYR A 131 16.09 -31.06 -14.95
C TYR A 131 15.04 -30.45 -14.03
N ASN A 132 14.05 -31.23 -13.60
CA ASN A 132 12.99 -30.76 -12.70
C ASN A 132 13.55 -30.32 -11.36
N THR A 133 14.53 -31.03 -10.80
CA THR A 133 15.20 -30.67 -9.54
C THR A 133 15.98 -29.36 -9.69
N ALA A 134 16.78 -29.26 -10.77
CA ALA A 134 17.55 -28.05 -11.05
C ALA A 134 16.65 -26.81 -11.24
N MET A 135 15.54 -26.96 -11.95
CA MET A 135 14.59 -25.87 -12.20
C MET A 135 13.74 -25.52 -10.98
N SER A 136 13.38 -26.50 -10.14
CA SER A 136 12.50 -26.26 -8.99
C SER A 136 13.13 -25.36 -7.93
N LYS A 137 14.44 -25.47 -7.70
CA LYS A 137 15.16 -24.58 -6.78
C LYS A 137 15.08 -23.12 -7.21
N ASN A 138 15.29 -22.87 -8.52
CA ASN A 138 15.16 -21.52 -9.07
C ASN A 138 13.72 -21.01 -9.01
N ALA A 139 12.76 -21.83 -9.40
CA ALA A 139 11.35 -21.47 -9.38
C ALA A 139 10.87 -21.13 -7.96
N ASN A 140 11.29 -21.87 -6.94
CA ASN A 140 10.94 -21.61 -5.54
C ASN A 140 11.50 -20.28 -5.02
N ALA A 141 12.73 -19.92 -5.41
CA ALA A 141 13.29 -18.62 -5.05
C ALA A 141 12.56 -17.48 -5.76
N GLU A 142 12.37 -17.60 -7.07
CA GLU A 142 11.71 -16.58 -7.91
C GLU A 142 10.23 -16.37 -7.56
N LEU A 143 9.56 -17.37 -6.96
CA LEU A 143 8.17 -17.29 -6.56
C LEU A 143 7.88 -16.08 -5.64
N ILE A 144 8.84 -15.68 -4.80
CA ILE A 144 8.71 -14.55 -3.88
C ILE A 144 8.40 -13.24 -4.61
N SER A 145 9.02 -13.02 -5.77
CA SER A 145 8.77 -11.81 -6.58
C SER A 145 7.86 -12.06 -7.80
N LYS A 146 7.12 -13.18 -7.83
CA LYS A 146 6.34 -13.57 -9.01
C LYS A 146 5.06 -12.76 -9.15
N VAL A 147 4.21 -12.76 -8.12
CA VAL A 147 2.87 -12.14 -8.17
C VAL A 147 2.60 -11.30 -6.94
N LEU A 148 2.07 -10.10 -7.17
CA LEU A 148 1.60 -9.20 -6.12
C LEU A 148 0.31 -9.73 -5.48
N TYR A 149 0.27 -9.83 -4.15
CA TYR A 149 -0.85 -10.32 -3.35
C TYR A 149 -1.34 -11.72 -3.76
N PRO A 150 -0.55 -12.78 -3.51
CA PRO A 150 -1.01 -14.14 -3.68
C PRO A 150 -2.21 -14.43 -2.77
N ASN A 151 -3.06 -15.37 -3.20
CA ASN A 151 -4.18 -15.82 -2.39
C ASN A 151 -3.66 -16.52 -1.11
N ASP A 152 -4.08 -16.04 0.05
CA ASP A 152 -3.67 -16.51 1.38
C ASP A 152 -4.78 -17.26 2.16
N ASN A 153 -5.78 -17.78 1.45
CA ASN A 153 -6.81 -18.64 2.03
C ASN A 153 -6.28 -20.02 2.45
N HIS A 154 -5.07 -20.38 2.03
CA HIS A 154 -4.37 -21.64 2.36
C HIS A 154 -2.99 -21.36 2.95
N VAL A 155 -2.42 -22.39 3.58
CA VAL A 155 -1.16 -22.28 4.34
C VAL A 155 0.01 -21.85 3.46
N GLU A 156 0.12 -22.42 2.25
CA GLU A 156 1.18 -22.09 1.28
C GLU A 156 1.15 -20.62 0.88
N GLY A 157 -0.02 -20.06 0.66
CA GLY A 157 -0.19 -18.64 0.36
C GLY A 157 0.17 -17.73 1.54
N LYS A 158 -0.15 -18.15 2.76
CA LYS A 158 0.30 -17.44 3.99
C LYS A 158 1.81 -17.45 4.13
N ILE A 159 2.45 -18.60 3.94
CA ILE A 159 3.91 -18.73 3.97
C ILE A 159 4.55 -17.83 2.88
N LEU A 160 4.02 -17.87 1.66
CA LEU A 160 4.53 -17.03 0.57
C LEU A 160 4.43 -15.53 0.91
N ARG A 161 3.30 -15.07 1.46
CA ARG A 161 3.15 -13.68 1.90
C ARG A 161 4.12 -13.29 3.00
N LEU A 162 4.35 -14.17 3.99
CA LEU A 162 5.33 -13.92 5.04
C LEU A 162 6.75 -13.84 4.45
N ARG A 163 7.09 -14.71 3.50
CA ARG A 163 8.37 -14.67 2.78
C ARG A 163 8.53 -13.38 1.98
N GLN A 164 7.48 -12.91 1.30
CA GLN A 164 7.51 -11.63 0.58
C GLN A 164 7.80 -10.45 1.52
N GLN A 165 7.15 -10.40 2.68
CA GLN A 165 7.35 -9.32 3.66
C GLN A 165 8.76 -9.34 4.25
N TYR A 166 9.27 -10.51 4.61
CA TYR A 166 10.63 -10.60 5.12
C TYR A 166 11.69 -10.35 4.04
N PHE A 167 11.47 -10.84 2.83
CA PHE A 167 12.33 -10.57 1.69
C PHE A 167 12.50 -9.06 1.45
N LEU A 168 11.40 -8.32 1.38
CA LEU A 168 11.43 -6.86 1.25
C LEU A 168 12.19 -6.22 2.41
N SER A 169 11.86 -6.60 3.63
CA SER A 169 12.43 -6.00 4.85
C SER A 169 13.92 -6.28 4.97
N ALA A 170 14.34 -7.53 4.82
CA ALA A 170 15.72 -7.95 4.96
C ALA A 170 16.63 -7.33 3.89
N ALA A 171 16.20 -7.36 2.63
CA ALA A 171 16.95 -6.76 1.54
C ALA A 171 17.11 -5.25 1.73
N SER A 172 16.05 -4.56 2.12
CA SER A 172 16.06 -3.10 2.30
C SER A 172 16.90 -2.66 3.50
N ILE A 173 16.81 -3.35 4.62
CA ILE A 173 17.64 -3.06 5.79
C ILE A 173 19.11 -3.37 5.52
N GLY A 174 19.41 -4.48 4.85
CA GLY A 174 20.76 -4.81 4.41
C GLY A 174 21.39 -3.71 3.54
N ASP A 175 20.63 -3.20 2.56
CA ASP A 175 21.05 -2.09 1.70
C ASP A 175 21.28 -0.79 2.50
N ILE A 176 20.36 -0.44 3.40
CA ILE A 176 20.50 0.76 4.25
C ILE A 176 21.75 0.68 5.13
N VAL A 177 21.96 -0.44 5.79
CA VAL A 177 23.13 -0.66 6.65
C VAL A 177 24.43 -0.62 5.85
N GLN A 178 24.49 -1.30 4.71
CA GLN A 178 25.66 -1.33 3.86
C GLN A 178 26.00 0.05 3.29
N ASN A 179 24.99 0.79 2.83
CA ASN A 179 25.17 2.17 2.35
C ASN A 179 25.65 3.09 3.47
N HIS A 180 25.14 2.94 4.69
CA HIS A 180 25.60 3.72 5.84
C HIS A 180 27.06 3.41 6.17
N LEU A 181 27.44 2.14 6.27
CA LEU A 181 28.79 1.70 6.58
C LEU A 181 29.81 2.07 5.49
N SER A 182 29.37 2.25 4.23
CA SER A 182 30.24 2.76 3.17
C SER A 182 30.69 4.20 3.39
N SER A 183 29.95 4.97 4.20
CA SER A 183 30.22 6.38 4.49
C SER A 183 30.67 6.62 5.92
N TYR A 184 30.28 5.74 6.85
CA TYR A 184 30.53 5.87 8.29
C TYR A 184 31.05 4.54 8.86
N ALA A 185 32.06 4.59 9.70
CA ALA A 185 32.68 3.39 10.28
C ALA A 185 31.85 2.71 11.39
N THR A 186 30.68 3.23 11.72
CA THR A 186 29.84 2.74 12.82
C THR A 186 28.36 2.89 12.52
N LEU A 187 27.53 2.05 13.13
CA LEU A 187 26.05 2.19 13.12
C LEU A 187 25.52 2.98 14.34
N GLU A 188 26.38 3.43 15.26
CA GLU A 188 25.95 4.21 16.43
C GLU A 188 25.29 5.53 16.04
N ASN A 189 25.75 6.15 14.96
CA ASN A 189 25.21 7.40 14.42
C ASN A 189 24.11 7.21 13.37
N LEU A 190 23.63 5.97 13.17
CA LEU A 190 22.56 5.68 12.21
C LEU A 190 21.31 6.56 12.46
N PRO A 191 20.85 6.78 13.71
CA PRO A 191 19.69 7.64 13.99
C PRO A 191 19.84 9.10 13.56
N ASP A 192 21.07 9.60 13.43
CA ASP A 192 21.34 10.97 12.99
C ASP A 192 21.33 11.12 11.46
N LYS A 193 21.39 10.02 10.73
CA LYS A 193 21.58 9.97 9.28
C LYS A 193 20.43 9.31 8.52
N VAL A 194 19.66 8.45 9.18
CA VAL A 194 18.64 7.61 8.56
C VAL A 194 17.35 7.68 9.35
N ALA A 195 16.24 7.91 8.65
CA ALA A 195 14.89 7.73 9.16
C ALA A 195 14.15 6.72 8.26
N ILE A 196 13.55 5.71 8.86
CA ILE A 196 12.83 4.66 8.15
C ILE A 196 11.35 4.77 8.49
N GLN A 197 10.52 4.99 7.46
CA GLN A 197 9.08 5.04 7.58
C GLN A 197 8.48 3.70 7.16
N LEU A 198 7.81 3.02 8.09
CA LEU A 198 7.05 1.82 7.83
C LEU A 198 5.66 2.19 7.30
N ASN A 199 5.40 1.81 6.06
CA ASN A 199 4.13 2.09 5.39
C ASN A 199 3.16 0.92 5.61
N ASP A 200 2.30 1.02 6.62
CA ASP A 200 1.50 -0.05 7.19
C ASP A 200 2.34 -1.11 7.93
N THR A 201 1.73 -2.25 8.26
CA THR A 201 2.40 -3.37 8.95
C THR A 201 3.16 -4.31 8.01
N HIS A 202 3.04 -4.13 6.70
CA HIS A 202 3.70 -5.00 5.73
C HIS A 202 5.23 -5.07 5.90
N PRO A 203 5.95 -3.96 6.16
CA PRO A 203 7.38 -3.97 6.40
C PRO A 203 7.79 -4.05 7.88
N THR A 204 6.91 -4.46 8.78
CA THR A 204 7.21 -4.56 10.24
C THR A 204 8.48 -5.35 10.54
N LEU A 205 8.74 -6.40 9.76
CA LEU A 205 9.91 -7.28 9.94
C LEU A 205 11.25 -6.56 9.75
N ALA A 206 11.25 -5.34 9.21
CA ALA A 206 12.44 -4.48 9.19
C ALA A 206 12.96 -4.16 10.60
N ILE A 207 12.09 -4.11 11.60
CA ILE A 207 12.48 -3.87 13.00
C ILE A 207 13.32 -5.03 13.55
N PRO A 208 12.80 -6.26 13.65
CA PRO A 208 13.60 -7.38 14.14
C PRO A 208 14.77 -7.73 13.22
N GLU A 209 14.71 -7.43 11.93
CA GLU A 209 15.86 -7.60 11.03
C GLU A 209 16.98 -6.61 11.35
N MET A 210 16.68 -5.36 11.61
CA MET A 210 17.69 -4.38 12.07
C MET A 210 18.30 -4.84 13.40
N MET A 211 17.48 -5.34 14.32
CA MET A 211 17.98 -5.95 15.57
C MET A 211 18.93 -7.11 15.29
N ARG A 212 18.57 -8.03 14.37
CA ARG A 212 19.41 -9.16 14.00
C ARG A 212 20.79 -8.70 13.50
N ILE A 213 20.83 -7.74 12.59
CA ILE A 213 22.10 -7.23 12.05
C ILE A 213 22.93 -6.59 13.16
N LEU A 214 22.33 -5.75 13.98
CA LEU A 214 23.03 -5.09 15.09
C LEU A 214 23.58 -6.07 16.12
N LEU A 215 22.80 -7.09 16.48
CA LEU A 215 23.18 -8.11 17.47
C LEU A 215 24.17 -9.12 16.89
N ASP A 216 23.80 -9.77 15.79
CA ASP A 216 24.46 -10.98 15.31
C ASP A 216 25.64 -10.67 14.39
N GLU A 217 25.61 -9.57 13.62
CA GLU A 217 26.66 -9.20 12.67
C GLU A 217 27.56 -8.09 13.20
N CYS A 218 27.03 -7.15 13.99
CA CYS A 218 27.77 -6.00 14.46
C CYS A 218 28.16 -6.07 15.95
N GLY A 219 27.69 -7.07 16.70
CA GLY A 219 28.08 -7.32 18.09
C GLY A 219 27.56 -6.26 19.10
N PHE A 220 26.49 -5.54 18.77
CA PHE A 220 25.86 -4.62 19.71
C PHE A 220 25.16 -5.38 20.85
N GLY A 221 25.20 -4.82 22.06
CA GLY A 221 24.32 -5.27 23.12
C GLY A 221 22.85 -4.92 22.84
N TRP A 222 21.92 -5.67 23.41
CA TRP A 222 20.48 -5.54 23.16
C TRP A 222 19.96 -4.11 23.35
N ASP A 223 20.26 -3.49 24.50
CA ASP A 223 19.70 -2.17 24.85
C ASP A 223 20.13 -1.09 23.85
N LYS A 224 21.38 -1.14 23.41
CA LYS A 224 21.90 -0.20 22.41
C LYS A 224 21.30 -0.46 21.03
N ALA A 225 21.19 -1.72 20.61
CA ALA A 225 20.56 -2.10 19.35
C ALA A 225 19.09 -1.66 19.32
N PHE A 226 18.36 -1.87 20.42
CA PHE A 226 16.95 -1.49 20.49
C PHE A 226 16.77 0.04 20.53
N ASP A 227 17.63 0.77 21.23
CA ASP A 227 17.63 2.26 21.23
C ASP A 227 17.84 2.84 19.82
N ILE A 228 18.75 2.24 19.03
CA ILE A 228 18.94 2.61 17.61
C ILE A 228 17.65 2.35 16.83
N CYS A 229 17.03 1.18 16.96
CA CYS A 229 15.77 0.86 16.29
C CYS A 229 14.65 1.83 16.68
N GLN A 230 14.50 2.14 17.96
CA GLN A 230 13.48 3.09 18.42
C GLN A 230 13.67 4.48 17.82
N LYS A 231 14.88 4.93 17.59
CA LYS A 231 15.17 6.25 17.02
C LYS A 231 15.02 6.30 15.49
N VAL A 232 15.27 5.20 14.82
CA VAL A 232 15.28 5.11 13.35
C VAL A 232 13.89 4.88 12.77
N PHE A 233 13.05 4.04 13.41
CA PHE A 233 11.76 3.61 12.85
C PHE A 233 10.60 4.52 13.25
N SER A 234 9.78 4.81 12.26
CA SER A 234 8.45 5.43 12.40
C SER A 234 7.41 4.58 11.68
N TYR A 235 6.16 4.63 12.13
CA TYR A 235 5.08 3.78 11.65
C TYR A 235 3.86 4.59 11.22
N THR A 236 3.35 4.32 10.03
CA THR A 236 2.08 4.85 9.53
C THR A 236 1.02 3.76 9.55
N ASN A 237 -0.06 3.98 10.29
CA ASN A 237 -1.24 3.11 10.27
C ASN A 237 -2.25 3.59 9.22
N HIS A 238 -2.89 2.64 8.49
CA HIS A 238 -3.86 2.92 7.44
C HIS A 238 -5.25 2.35 7.71
N THR A 239 -5.48 1.72 8.86
CA THR A 239 -6.77 1.12 9.21
C THR A 239 -7.26 1.56 10.57
N VAL A 240 -8.59 1.55 10.76
CA VAL A 240 -9.24 1.74 12.06
C VAL A 240 -9.92 0.46 12.57
N MET A 241 -9.90 -0.61 11.77
CA MET A 241 -10.53 -1.89 12.12
C MET A 241 -9.50 -2.80 12.79
N ALA A 242 -9.67 -3.08 14.08
CA ALA A 242 -8.75 -3.92 14.84
C ALA A 242 -8.60 -5.34 14.24
N GLU A 243 -9.66 -5.89 13.67
CA GLU A 243 -9.65 -7.18 12.98
C GLU A 243 -8.83 -7.18 11.68
N ALA A 244 -8.58 -6.02 11.08
CA ALA A 244 -7.74 -5.89 9.88
C ALA A 244 -6.23 -5.72 10.21
N LEU A 245 -5.86 -5.62 11.48
CA LEU A 245 -4.47 -5.59 11.91
C LEU A 245 -3.83 -6.96 11.67
N GLU A 246 -2.68 -6.96 11.01
CA GLU A 246 -2.02 -8.18 10.56
C GLU A 246 -1.42 -8.97 11.72
N LYS A 247 -1.68 -10.28 11.71
CA LYS A 247 -1.20 -11.23 12.71
C LYS A 247 -0.71 -12.49 11.99
N TRP A 248 0.36 -13.09 12.49
CA TRP A 248 0.92 -14.33 11.94
C TRP A 248 0.89 -15.44 12.96
N ASN A 249 0.43 -16.63 12.56
CA ASN A 249 0.52 -17.82 13.38
C ASN A 249 1.98 -18.08 13.78
N VAL A 250 2.21 -18.35 15.07
CA VAL A 250 3.55 -18.55 15.65
C VAL A 250 4.30 -19.69 14.97
N ASP A 251 3.62 -20.82 14.68
CA ASP A 251 4.28 -22.00 14.11
C ASP A 251 4.77 -21.72 12.68
N ILE A 252 3.95 -21.05 11.86
CA ILE A 252 4.34 -20.61 10.51
C ILE A 252 5.50 -19.62 10.60
N PHE A 253 5.42 -18.66 11.51
CA PHE A 253 6.43 -17.63 11.67
C PHE A 253 7.77 -18.22 12.12
N LYS A 254 7.75 -19.07 13.14
CA LYS A 254 8.94 -19.75 13.70
C LYS A 254 9.60 -20.68 12.69
N MET A 255 8.81 -21.43 11.93
CA MET A 255 9.32 -22.32 10.89
C MET A 255 10.00 -21.54 9.76
N THR A 256 9.39 -20.47 9.31
CA THR A 256 9.85 -19.69 8.16
C THR A 256 11.01 -18.75 8.52
N LEU A 257 11.00 -18.16 9.71
CA LEU A 257 11.91 -17.11 10.17
C LEU A 257 12.43 -17.40 11.60
N PRO A 258 13.17 -18.50 11.81
CA PRO A 258 13.49 -18.97 13.17
C PRO A 258 14.30 -17.95 13.99
N ARG A 259 15.30 -17.27 13.39
CA ARG A 259 16.08 -16.26 14.13
C ARG A 259 15.27 -15.00 14.44
N ILE A 260 14.50 -14.53 13.48
CA ILE A 260 13.59 -13.37 13.68
C ILE A 260 12.59 -13.67 14.78
N TYR A 261 12.05 -14.89 14.83
CA TYR A 261 11.15 -15.32 15.90
C TYR A 261 11.80 -15.22 17.29
N GLN A 262 13.05 -15.71 17.46
CA GLN A 262 13.78 -15.58 18.72
C GLN A 262 13.92 -14.12 19.17
N ILE A 263 14.23 -13.23 18.22
CA ILE A 263 14.35 -11.79 18.51
C ILE A 263 13.00 -11.21 18.94
N VAL A 264 11.91 -11.55 18.24
CA VAL A 264 10.56 -11.08 18.60
C VAL A 264 10.11 -11.61 19.96
N VAL A 265 10.47 -12.85 20.32
CA VAL A 265 10.22 -13.41 21.66
C VAL A 265 10.92 -12.60 22.75
N GLU A 266 12.18 -12.24 22.56
CA GLU A 266 12.90 -11.41 23.55
C GLU A 266 12.36 -9.98 23.58
N MET A 267 11.96 -9.43 22.43
CA MET A 267 11.25 -8.13 22.38
C MET A 267 9.95 -8.19 23.19
N ASP A 268 9.15 -9.26 23.02
CA ASP A 268 7.88 -9.45 23.76
C ASP A 268 8.11 -9.55 25.27
N ARG A 269 9.11 -10.32 25.69
CA ARG A 269 9.47 -10.45 27.11
C ARG A 269 9.79 -9.09 27.74
N ARG A 270 10.63 -8.29 27.08
CA ARG A 270 11.02 -6.95 27.54
C ARG A 270 9.85 -5.97 27.49
N ALA A 271 9.04 -6.01 26.43
CA ALA A 271 7.84 -5.22 26.33
C ALA A 271 6.88 -5.48 27.49
N ARG A 272 6.63 -6.75 27.83
CA ARG A 272 5.78 -7.12 28.98
C ARG A 272 6.33 -6.59 30.30
N GLU A 273 7.65 -6.61 30.50
CA GLU A 273 8.28 -6.06 31.70
C GLU A 273 8.10 -4.55 31.82
N GLU A 274 8.22 -3.81 30.69
CA GLU A 274 8.01 -2.36 30.68
C GLU A 274 6.52 -2.01 30.85
N LEU A 275 5.63 -2.75 30.21
CA LEU A 275 4.18 -2.57 30.32
C LEU A 275 3.68 -2.87 31.74
N ALA A 276 4.24 -3.87 32.43
CA ALA A 276 3.91 -4.19 33.80
C ALA A 276 4.30 -3.06 34.79
N LYS A 277 5.38 -2.34 34.47
CA LYS A 277 5.77 -1.14 35.24
C LYS A 277 4.84 0.06 34.95
N ALA A 278 4.40 0.20 33.69
CA ALA A 278 3.52 1.29 33.29
C ALA A 278 2.06 1.07 33.74
N PHE A 279 1.61 -0.16 33.76
CA PHE A 279 0.23 -0.58 34.11
C PHE A 279 0.21 -1.64 35.21
N PRO A 280 0.59 -1.28 36.47
CA PRO A 280 0.70 -2.25 37.55
C PRO A 280 -0.63 -2.93 37.83
N GLY A 281 -0.65 -4.28 37.83
CA GLY A 281 -1.82 -5.10 38.14
C GLY A 281 -2.84 -5.24 37.02
N ASP A 282 -2.66 -4.60 35.87
CA ASP A 282 -3.55 -4.73 34.71
C ASP A 282 -3.01 -5.75 33.69
N GLN A 283 -3.12 -7.04 34.06
CA GLN A 283 -2.64 -8.13 33.20
C GLN A 283 -3.37 -8.18 31.85
N GLY A 284 -4.66 -7.84 31.81
CA GLY A 284 -5.44 -7.83 30.57
C GLY A 284 -4.88 -6.83 29.56
N LYS A 285 -4.51 -5.64 30.01
CA LYS A 285 -3.89 -4.63 29.17
C LYS A 285 -2.50 -5.05 28.67
N ILE A 286 -1.68 -5.63 29.57
CA ILE A 286 -0.36 -6.14 29.20
C ILE A 286 -0.49 -7.21 28.13
N ASP A 287 -1.42 -8.16 28.27
CA ASP A 287 -1.64 -9.22 27.30
C ASP A 287 -2.19 -8.72 25.97
N TYR A 288 -3.04 -7.68 26.00
CA TYR A 288 -3.54 -7.02 24.78
C TYR A 288 -2.43 -6.30 24.00
N MET A 289 -1.54 -5.59 24.70
CA MET A 289 -0.43 -4.86 24.12
C MET A 289 0.78 -5.73 23.75
N ALA A 290 0.84 -6.96 24.23
CA ALA A 290 1.94 -7.88 23.98
C ALA A 290 2.17 -8.13 22.48
N LEU A 291 3.43 -8.34 22.10
CA LEU A 291 3.84 -8.56 20.70
C LEU A 291 3.46 -9.96 20.22
N ILE A 292 3.42 -10.93 21.16
CA ILE A 292 2.99 -12.30 20.92
C ILE A 292 1.83 -12.61 21.89
N GLY A 293 0.75 -13.14 21.35
CA GLY A 293 -0.41 -13.57 22.15
C GLY A 293 -1.36 -14.42 21.31
N ASP A 294 -2.11 -15.32 21.95
CA ASP A 294 -3.08 -16.21 21.29
C ASP A 294 -2.47 -17.02 20.13
N ASN A 295 -1.25 -17.51 20.30
CA ASN A 295 -0.45 -18.20 19.29
C ASN A 295 -0.23 -17.37 18.00
N GLN A 296 -0.17 -16.04 18.13
CA GLN A 296 0.02 -15.11 17.01
C GLN A 296 1.09 -14.06 17.31
N VAL A 297 1.88 -13.72 16.31
CA VAL A 297 2.77 -12.56 16.28
C VAL A 297 1.94 -11.36 15.77
N ARG A 298 1.86 -10.30 16.58
CA ARG A 298 1.01 -9.13 16.33
C ARG A 298 1.84 -8.00 15.75
N MET A 299 1.79 -7.83 14.43
CA MET A 299 2.68 -6.94 13.70
C MET A 299 2.50 -5.47 14.10
N ALA A 300 1.26 -5.01 14.23
CA ALA A 300 0.99 -3.62 14.64
C ALA A 300 1.52 -3.32 16.05
N ASN A 301 1.51 -4.30 16.96
CA ASN A 301 2.04 -4.14 18.31
C ASN A 301 3.57 -4.00 18.29
N ILE A 302 4.27 -4.74 17.43
CA ILE A 302 5.72 -4.57 17.23
C ILE A 302 6.02 -3.14 16.77
N CYS A 303 5.29 -2.63 15.79
CA CYS A 303 5.43 -1.26 15.31
C CYS A 303 5.14 -0.23 16.41
N ALA A 304 4.01 -0.37 17.11
CA ALA A 304 3.59 0.57 18.14
C ALA A 304 4.52 0.60 19.35
N TYR A 305 5.06 -0.56 19.76
CA TYR A 305 6.03 -0.65 20.83
C TYR A 305 7.36 0.01 20.45
N THR A 306 7.86 -0.22 19.25
CA THR A 306 9.21 0.21 18.82
C THR A 306 9.23 1.63 18.28
N ALA A 307 8.32 2.00 17.36
CA ALA A 307 8.41 3.25 16.62
C ALA A 307 8.45 4.51 17.50
N ASN A 308 9.30 5.47 17.13
CA ASN A 308 9.35 6.79 17.79
C ASN A 308 8.17 7.68 17.42
N SER A 309 7.57 7.45 16.25
CA SER A 309 6.43 8.20 15.74
C SER A 309 5.41 7.25 15.09
N ILE A 310 4.15 7.43 15.46
CA ILE A 310 3.01 6.66 14.96
C ILE A 310 2.01 7.66 14.41
N ASN A 311 1.71 7.60 13.12
CA ASN A 311 0.76 8.53 12.54
C ASN A 311 -0.44 7.85 11.89
N GLY A 312 -1.59 8.51 12.03
CA GLY A 312 -2.74 8.30 11.16
C GLY A 312 -2.62 9.13 9.88
N VAL A 313 -3.51 8.88 8.93
CA VAL A 313 -3.44 9.42 7.55
C VAL A 313 -4.45 10.54 7.28
N SER A 314 -5.18 10.97 8.29
CA SER A 314 -6.00 12.17 8.35
C SER A 314 -6.16 12.61 9.81
N LYS A 315 -6.60 13.84 10.05
CA LYS A 315 -6.85 14.33 11.41
C LYS A 315 -7.84 13.43 12.15
N LEU A 316 -8.96 13.11 11.53
CA LEU A 316 -9.99 12.24 12.12
C LEU A 316 -9.43 10.84 12.39
N HIS A 317 -8.73 10.23 11.42
CA HIS A 317 -8.11 8.92 11.59
C HIS A 317 -7.11 8.91 12.75
N SER A 318 -6.30 9.97 12.88
CA SER A 318 -5.31 10.09 13.95
C SER A 318 -5.95 10.16 15.34
N GLU A 319 -7.11 10.80 15.48
CA GLU A 319 -7.86 10.79 16.73
C GLU A 319 -8.49 9.40 16.99
N ILE A 320 -9.10 8.78 15.99
CA ILE A 320 -9.68 7.43 16.12
C ILE A 320 -8.66 6.40 16.60
N ILE A 321 -7.44 6.41 16.05
CA ILE A 321 -6.41 5.44 16.49
C ILE A 321 -5.98 5.66 17.94
N LYS A 322 -5.99 6.89 18.44
CA LYS A 322 -5.73 7.20 19.86
C LYS A 322 -6.87 6.76 20.77
N ASP A 323 -8.12 6.92 20.31
CA ASP A 323 -9.30 6.65 21.11
C ASP A 323 -9.67 5.16 21.13
N SER A 324 -9.27 4.38 20.12
CA SER A 324 -9.68 2.99 19.97
C SER A 324 -8.51 2.04 19.66
N VAL A 325 -8.01 2.00 18.42
CA VAL A 325 -7.13 0.94 17.91
C VAL A 325 -5.83 0.81 18.70
N PHE A 326 -5.22 1.92 19.06
CA PHE A 326 -3.98 2.02 19.83
C PHE A 326 -4.14 2.80 21.13
N HIS A 327 -5.34 2.81 21.72
CA HIS A 327 -5.62 3.57 22.93
C HIS A 327 -4.60 3.29 24.04
N ASP A 328 -4.33 2.02 24.34
CA ASP A 328 -3.40 1.64 25.40
C ASP A 328 -1.96 2.02 25.07
N TYR A 329 -1.57 1.92 23.80
CA TYR A 329 -0.26 2.45 23.35
C TYR A 329 -0.19 3.98 23.41
N TYR A 330 -1.31 4.68 23.16
CA TYR A 330 -1.36 6.12 23.33
C TYR A 330 -1.19 6.53 24.80
N LEU A 331 -1.79 5.79 25.73
CA LEU A 331 -1.55 6.01 27.16
C LEU A 331 -0.09 5.75 27.57
N PHE A 332 0.53 4.74 26.96
CA PHE A 332 1.93 4.37 27.21
C PHE A 332 2.94 5.35 26.59
N LYS A 333 2.71 5.79 25.36
CA LYS A 333 3.61 6.65 24.57
C LYS A 333 2.88 7.83 23.92
N PRO A 334 2.25 8.75 24.68
CA PRO A 334 1.37 9.78 24.08
C PRO A 334 2.09 10.70 23.08
N LYS A 335 3.37 10.97 23.28
CA LYS A 335 4.18 11.85 22.42
C LYS A 335 4.51 11.23 21.05
N ALA A 336 4.39 9.91 20.91
CA ALA A 336 4.66 9.21 19.66
C ALA A 336 3.54 9.42 18.63
N PHE A 337 2.30 9.67 19.08
CA PHE A 337 1.14 9.76 18.21
C PHE A 337 1.00 11.12 17.53
N LYS A 338 0.93 11.10 16.20
CA LYS A 338 0.91 12.29 15.34
C LYS A 338 -0.12 12.15 14.23
N ASN A 339 -0.33 13.23 13.49
CA ASN A 339 -1.10 13.21 12.25
C ASN A 339 -0.22 13.60 11.06
N VAL A 340 -0.29 12.82 9.98
CA VAL A 340 0.24 13.20 8.68
C VAL A 340 -0.85 12.89 7.65
N THR A 341 -1.58 13.91 7.23
CA THR A 341 -2.66 13.75 6.25
C THR A 341 -2.10 13.32 4.90
N ASN A 342 -2.74 12.32 4.28
CA ASN A 342 -2.37 11.90 2.94
C ASN A 342 -2.42 13.06 1.95
N GLY A 343 -1.50 13.05 1.00
CA GLY A 343 -1.43 13.99 -0.10
C GLY A 343 -1.43 13.30 -1.46
N ILE A 344 -1.36 14.10 -2.50
CA ILE A 344 -1.26 13.67 -3.90
C ILE A 344 -0.10 14.38 -4.59
N ALA A 345 0.39 13.79 -5.68
CA ALA A 345 1.31 14.47 -6.59
C ALA A 345 0.52 15.42 -7.50
N TYR A 346 0.66 16.72 -7.31
CA TYR A 346 -0.07 17.73 -8.09
C TYR A 346 0.26 17.70 -9.56
N ARG A 347 1.49 17.37 -9.92
CA ARG A 347 1.91 17.20 -11.31
C ARG A 347 1.00 16.21 -12.05
N ARG A 348 0.73 15.05 -11.47
CA ARG A 348 -0.14 14.03 -12.06
C ARG A 348 -1.62 14.37 -11.92
N TRP A 349 -2.07 14.65 -10.69
CA TRP A 349 -3.48 14.70 -10.33
C TRP A 349 -4.14 16.07 -10.54
N LEU A 350 -3.34 17.09 -10.91
CA LEU A 350 -3.84 18.41 -11.29
C LEU A 350 -3.27 18.83 -12.63
N LEU A 351 -1.94 19.01 -12.75
CA LEU A 351 -1.33 19.60 -13.95
C LEU A 351 -1.55 18.75 -15.21
N ALA A 352 -1.33 17.43 -15.13
CA ALA A 352 -1.50 16.52 -16.26
C ALA A 352 -2.95 16.14 -16.51
N SER A 353 -3.75 15.94 -15.46
CA SER A 353 -5.13 15.42 -15.59
C SER A 353 -6.18 16.51 -15.83
N ASN A 354 -5.89 17.79 -15.54
CA ASN A 354 -6.87 18.88 -15.70
C ASN A 354 -6.23 20.19 -16.21
N PRO A 355 -5.67 20.19 -17.43
CA PRO A 355 -4.91 21.34 -17.96
C PRO A 355 -5.76 22.61 -18.12
N GLU A 356 -7.06 22.50 -18.43
CA GLU A 356 -7.93 23.68 -18.55
C GLU A 356 -8.20 24.34 -17.19
N LEU A 357 -8.29 23.54 -16.10
CA LEU A 357 -8.34 24.11 -14.75
C LEU A 357 -7.02 24.82 -14.41
N CYS A 358 -5.88 24.24 -14.79
CA CYS A 358 -4.58 24.87 -14.56
C CYS A 358 -4.47 26.24 -15.26
N LYS A 359 -4.95 26.37 -16.48
CA LYS A 359 -4.99 27.67 -17.17
C LYS A 359 -5.80 28.71 -16.41
N LEU A 360 -6.97 28.32 -15.89
CA LEU A 360 -7.78 29.22 -15.05
C LEU A 360 -7.06 29.59 -13.76
N LEU A 361 -6.37 28.65 -13.11
CA LEU A 361 -5.58 28.91 -11.91
C LEU A 361 -4.41 29.86 -12.20
N ASP A 362 -3.64 29.61 -13.27
CA ASP A 362 -2.53 30.46 -13.69
C ASP A 362 -2.99 31.92 -13.92
N GLU A 363 -4.16 32.14 -14.54
CA GLU A 363 -4.75 33.44 -14.79
C GLU A 363 -5.28 34.15 -13.54
N THR A 364 -5.75 33.40 -12.55
CA THR A 364 -6.43 33.94 -11.35
C THR A 364 -5.51 34.11 -10.16
N ILE A 365 -4.70 33.09 -9.86
CA ILE A 365 -3.87 33.03 -8.65
C ILE A 365 -2.36 32.94 -8.93
N GLY A 366 -1.97 32.87 -10.21
CA GLY A 366 -0.58 32.66 -10.63
C GLY A 366 -0.17 31.19 -10.52
N ASP A 367 1.07 30.89 -10.84
CA ASP A 367 1.61 29.53 -10.98
C ASP A 367 2.28 28.96 -9.73
N GLY A 368 2.31 29.71 -8.62
CA GLY A 368 2.94 29.32 -7.37
C GLY A 368 2.42 27.99 -6.80
N TYR A 369 1.15 27.66 -7.02
CA TYR A 369 0.53 26.41 -6.58
C TYR A 369 1.20 25.15 -7.18
N LYS A 370 1.94 25.29 -8.27
CA LYS A 370 2.67 24.17 -8.89
C LYS A 370 3.82 23.67 -8.01
N HIS A 371 4.32 24.55 -7.14
CA HIS A 371 5.38 24.27 -6.18
C HIS A 371 4.86 24.15 -4.75
N ASP A 372 3.90 25.00 -4.37
CA ASP A 372 3.28 25.01 -3.06
C ASP A 372 1.75 25.04 -3.20
N ALA A 373 1.14 23.90 -2.96
CA ALA A 373 -0.31 23.74 -3.08
C ALA A 373 -1.11 24.61 -2.10
N SER A 374 -0.50 25.14 -1.04
CA SER A 374 -1.18 26.09 -0.15
C SER A 374 -1.64 27.35 -0.87
N ASP A 375 -1.01 27.69 -1.98
CA ASP A 375 -1.40 28.79 -2.87
C ASP A 375 -2.79 28.63 -3.49
N LEU A 376 -3.32 27.40 -3.56
CA LEU A 376 -4.70 27.16 -4.02
C LEU A 376 -5.72 27.87 -3.13
N THR A 377 -5.40 28.17 -1.87
CA THR A 377 -6.27 28.96 -0.98
C THR A 377 -6.54 30.37 -1.48
N LYS A 378 -5.67 30.91 -2.36
CA LYS A 378 -5.88 32.22 -2.99
C LYS A 378 -7.14 32.24 -3.87
N LEU A 379 -7.63 31.06 -4.31
CA LEU A 379 -8.86 30.94 -5.10
C LEU A 379 -10.11 31.36 -4.30
N ASN A 380 -10.06 31.33 -2.97
CA ASN A 380 -11.17 31.76 -2.11
C ASN A 380 -11.61 33.22 -2.41
N LYS A 381 -10.72 34.05 -2.95
CA LYS A 381 -11.05 35.42 -3.37
C LYS A 381 -12.13 35.47 -4.47
N TYR A 382 -12.29 34.39 -5.21
CA TYR A 382 -13.18 34.28 -6.36
C TYR A 382 -14.46 33.48 -6.06
N GLU A 383 -14.74 33.16 -4.81
CA GLU A 383 -15.90 32.34 -4.41
C GLU A 383 -17.25 32.89 -4.89
N ASN A 384 -17.36 34.22 -5.08
CA ASN A 384 -18.54 34.92 -5.59
C ASN A 384 -18.35 35.55 -6.97
N ASP A 385 -17.20 35.31 -7.63
CA ASP A 385 -16.94 35.84 -8.98
C ASP A 385 -17.69 35.01 -10.03
N LYS A 386 -18.76 35.58 -10.58
CA LYS A 386 -19.61 34.91 -11.57
C LYS A 386 -18.85 34.47 -12.84
N THR A 387 -17.81 35.20 -13.24
CA THR A 387 -17.02 34.85 -14.41
C THR A 387 -16.16 33.61 -14.16
N VAL A 388 -15.49 33.58 -13.02
CA VAL A 388 -14.68 32.42 -12.59
C VAL A 388 -15.58 31.20 -12.37
N LEU A 389 -16.71 31.34 -11.67
CA LEU A 389 -17.67 30.26 -11.45
C LEU A 389 -18.23 29.70 -12.76
N LYS A 390 -18.55 30.56 -13.73
CA LYS A 390 -18.99 30.14 -15.07
C LYS A 390 -17.90 29.32 -15.78
N ARG A 391 -16.65 29.76 -15.77
CA ARG A 391 -15.52 29.04 -16.36
C ARG A 391 -15.26 27.71 -15.68
N LEU A 392 -15.38 27.61 -14.36
CA LEU A 392 -15.27 26.34 -13.62
C LEU A 392 -16.32 25.33 -14.10
N ASN A 393 -17.56 25.77 -14.29
CA ASN A 393 -18.65 24.91 -14.80
C ASN A 393 -18.37 24.46 -16.26
N GLU A 394 -17.88 25.36 -17.11
CA GLU A 394 -17.51 25.04 -18.50
C GLU A 394 -16.35 24.00 -18.55
N ILE A 395 -15.33 24.17 -17.70
CA ILE A 395 -14.21 23.22 -17.57
C ILE A 395 -14.74 21.86 -17.09
N LYS A 396 -15.59 21.82 -16.06
CA LYS A 396 -16.20 20.58 -15.56
C LYS A 396 -16.97 19.87 -16.67
N LEU A 397 -17.81 20.57 -17.41
CA LEU A 397 -18.58 20.00 -18.52
C LEU A 397 -17.67 19.49 -19.67
N ALA A 398 -16.57 20.20 -19.96
CA ALA A 398 -15.60 19.74 -20.94
C ALA A 398 -14.93 18.42 -20.52
N ASN A 399 -14.50 18.31 -19.27
CA ASN A 399 -13.94 17.09 -18.70
C ASN A 399 -14.95 15.92 -18.73
N LYS A 400 -16.23 16.19 -18.45
CA LYS A 400 -17.30 15.18 -18.53
C LYS A 400 -17.52 14.68 -19.95
N LYS A 401 -17.50 15.58 -20.94
CA LYS A 401 -17.61 15.22 -22.36
C LYS A 401 -16.41 14.39 -22.81
N GLU A 402 -15.20 14.77 -22.38
CA GLU A 402 -13.98 14.01 -22.68
C GLU A 402 -14.06 12.60 -22.12
N PHE A 403 -14.43 12.45 -20.84
CA PHE A 403 -14.60 11.14 -20.21
C PHE A 403 -15.70 10.30 -20.88
N ALA A 404 -16.86 10.90 -21.21
CA ALA A 404 -17.94 10.20 -21.93
C ALA A 404 -17.47 9.70 -23.31
N ASN A 405 -16.72 10.50 -24.04
CA ASN A 405 -16.14 10.13 -25.32
C ASN A 405 -15.10 9.01 -25.18
N TYR A 406 -14.24 9.10 -24.16
CA TYR A 406 -13.26 8.06 -23.84
C TYR A 406 -13.96 6.73 -23.56
N LEU A 407 -14.99 6.74 -22.71
CA LEU A 407 -15.76 5.54 -22.36
C LEU A 407 -16.46 4.93 -23.57
N ALA A 408 -17.12 5.74 -24.38
CA ALA A 408 -17.78 5.29 -25.61
C ALA A 408 -16.79 4.62 -26.58
N LYS A 409 -15.60 5.18 -26.78
CA LYS A 409 -14.56 4.63 -27.66
C LYS A 409 -13.93 3.35 -27.11
N SER A 410 -13.70 3.28 -25.81
CA SER A 410 -12.96 2.16 -25.19
C SER A 410 -13.86 0.96 -24.86
N THR A 411 -15.12 1.20 -24.51
CA THR A 411 -16.05 0.16 -24.02
C THR A 411 -17.36 0.07 -24.80
N GLY A 412 -17.67 1.03 -25.66
CA GLY A 412 -18.96 1.17 -26.33
C GLY A 412 -20.08 1.71 -25.42
N GLN A 413 -19.82 2.02 -24.16
CA GLN A 413 -20.82 2.54 -23.24
C GLN A 413 -21.02 4.04 -23.45
N VAL A 414 -22.28 4.44 -23.60
CA VAL A 414 -22.67 5.84 -23.81
C VAL A 414 -23.32 6.39 -22.55
N ILE A 415 -22.82 7.50 -22.05
CA ILE A 415 -23.35 8.22 -20.89
C ILE A 415 -23.62 9.69 -21.25
N ASP A 416 -24.59 10.29 -20.57
CA ASP A 416 -24.91 11.71 -20.76
C ASP A 416 -23.98 12.60 -19.92
N PRO A 417 -23.13 13.46 -20.53
CA PRO A 417 -22.26 14.35 -19.79
C PRO A 417 -23.02 15.45 -19.00
N ASN A 418 -24.33 15.64 -19.21
CA ASN A 418 -25.15 16.55 -18.41
C ASN A 418 -25.71 15.91 -17.15
N SER A 419 -25.68 14.57 -17.01
CA SER A 419 -26.07 13.89 -15.77
C SER A 419 -25.03 14.10 -14.68
N ILE A 420 -25.41 14.03 -13.41
CA ILE A 420 -24.46 14.02 -12.29
C ILE A 420 -23.61 12.74 -12.35
N PHE A 421 -22.29 12.85 -12.37
CA PHE A 421 -21.39 11.72 -12.27
C PHE A 421 -21.07 11.44 -10.80
N ASP A 422 -21.69 10.37 -10.29
CA ASP A 422 -21.50 9.86 -8.93
C ASP A 422 -20.59 8.65 -8.95
N CYS A 423 -19.41 8.77 -8.35
CA CYS A 423 -18.32 7.81 -8.51
C CYS A 423 -17.97 7.11 -7.21
N GLN A 424 -17.94 5.78 -7.23
CA GLN A 424 -17.42 4.94 -6.16
C GLN A 424 -16.33 4.02 -6.72
N VAL A 425 -15.11 4.54 -6.81
CA VAL A 425 -13.95 3.86 -7.42
C VAL A 425 -12.91 3.53 -6.36
N LYS A 426 -12.97 2.32 -5.86
CA LYS A 426 -12.11 1.78 -4.79
C LYS A 426 -12.18 0.26 -4.81
N ARG A 427 -11.23 -0.45 -4.18
CA ARG A 427 -11.29 -1.91 -4.10
C ARG A 427 -12.62 -2.38 -3.53
N MET A 428 -13.17 -3.49 -4.08
CA MET A 428 -14.40 -4.07 -3.58
C MET A 428 -14.15 -4.73 -2.22
N HIS A 429 -14.90 -4.27 -1.22
CA HIS A 429 -14.82 -4.79 0.13
C HIS A 429 -16.10 -4.46 0.91
N GLU A 430 -16.53 -5.34 1.82
CA GLU A 430 -17.76 -5.15 2.61
C GLU A 430 -17.73 -3.85 3.41
N TYR A 431 -16.62 -3.51 4.08
CA TYR A 431 -16.54 -2.29 4.88
C TYR A 431 -16.62 -0.99 4.06
N LYS A 432 -16.33 -1.03 2.75
CA LYS A 432 -16.46 0.13 1.83
C LYS A 432 -17.90 0.39 1.40
N ARG A 433 -18.79 -0.55 1.66
CA ARG A 433 -20.24 -0.45 1.50
C ARG A 433 -20.73 -0.12 0.08
N GLN A 434 -20.03 -0.62 -0.97
CA GLN A 434 -20.52 -0.49 -2.35
C GLN A 434 -21.90 -1.11 -2.53
N HIS A 435 -22.23 -2.18 -1.79
CA HIS A 435 -23.56 -2.78 -1.76
C HIS A 435 -24.63 -1.82 -1.21
N LEU A 436 -24.31 -0.96 -0.24
CA LEU A 436 -25.24 0.05 0.25
C LEU A 436 -25.58 1.08 -0.85
N ASN A 437 -24.57 1.52 -1.61
CA ASN A 437 -24.81 2.39 -2.76
C ASN A 437 -25.62 1.67 -3.86
N ALA A 438 -25.36 0.40 -4.12
CA ALA A 438 -26.17 -0.39 -5.06
C ALA A 438 -27.65 -0.48 -4.61
N LEU A 439 -27.92 -0.66 -3.32
CA LEU A 439 -29.29 -0.63 -2.76
C LEU A 439 -29.94 0.76 -2.90
N ASN A 440 -29.18 1.83 -2.69
CA ASN A 440 -29.67 3.20 -2.94
C ASN A 440 -30.06 3.40 -4.41
N ILE A 441 -29.27 2.88 -5.35
CA ILE A 441 -29.56 2.94 -6.78
C ILE A 441 -30.81 2.12 -7.11
N ALA A 442 -30.94 0.92 -6.54
CA ALA A 442 -32.14 0.09 -6.70
C ALA A 442 -33.42 0.78 -6.18
N ALA A 443 -33.32 1.47 -5.04
CA ALA A 443 -34.44 2.26 -4.50
C ALA A 443 -34.84 3.41 -5.43
N GLN A 444 -33.86 4.14 -6.00
CA GLN A 444 -34.11 5.19 -6.99
C GLN A 444 -34.74 4.62 -8.29
N TYR A 445 -34.30 3.46 -8.74
CA TYR A 445 -34.90 2.77 -9.87
C TYR A 445 -36.38 2.45 -9.64
N LEU A 446 -36.72 1.84 -8.50
CA LEU A 446 -38.10 1.53 -8.14
C LEU A 446 -38.96 2.80 -8.02
N TYR A 447 -38.43 3.84 -7.37
CA TYR A 447 -39.10 5.12 -7.28
C TYR A 447 -39.44 5.72 -8.66
N LEU A 448 -38.50 5.68 -9.59
CA LEU A 448 -38.74 6.18 -10.97
C LEU A 448 -39.73 5.31 -11.75
N LYS A 449 -39.76 4.00 -11.50
CA LYS A 449 -40.78 3.10 -12.10
C LYS A 449 -42.20 3.42 -11.60
N GLU A 450 -42.32 3.72 -10.30
CA GLU A 450 -43.62 4.10 -9.68
C GLU A 450 -44.02 5.52 -10.02
N ASN A 451 -43.06 6.42 -10.27
CA ASN A 451 -43.25 7.84 -10.52
C ASN A 451 -42.59 8.30 -11.82
N PRO A 452 -43.07 7.86 -13.01
CA PRO A 452 -42.40 8.13 -14.29
C PRO A 452 -42.26 9.62 -14.64
N ASN A 453 -43.15 10.46 -14.09
CA ASN A 453 -43.18 11.92 -14.30
C ASN A 453 -42.47 12.70 -13.18
N ALA A 454 -41.74 12.01 -12.29
CA ALA A 454 -41.02 12.69 -11.23
C ALA A 454 -39.96 13.66 -11.81
N ASP A 455 -39.87 14.85 -11.19
CA ASP A 455 -38.77 15.76 -11.44
C ASP A 455 -37.48 15.16 -10.82
N PHE A 456 -36.63 14.58 -11.65
CA PHE A 456 -35.45 13.85 -11.22
C PHE A 456 -34.25 14.34 -12.05
N ILE A 457 -33.22 14.82 -11.35
CA ILE A 457 -31.98 15.24 -11.99
C ILE A 457 -31.23 13.98 -12.47
N PRO A 458 -30.93 13.86 -13.77
CA PRO A 458 -30.26 12.68 -14.28
C PRO A 458 -28.95 12.38 -13.59
N LYS A 459 -28.71 11.10 -13.26
CA LYS A 459 -27.49 10.59 -12.58
C LYS A 459 -26.89 9.42 -13.32
N THR A 460 -25.58 9.43 -13.37
CA THR A 460 -24.77 8.30 -13.83
C THR A 460 -23.89 7.82 -12.66
N TYR A 461 -24.21 6.65 -12.11
CA TYR A 461 -23.41 5.98 -11.09
C TYR A 461 -22.27 5.22 -11.73
N ILE A 462 -21.04 5.50 -11.30
CA ILE A 462 -19.82 4.95 -11.90
C ILE A 462 -19.06 4.18 -10.83
N PHE A 463 -18.99 2.85 -11.00
CA PHE A 463 -18.21 1.95 -10.17
C PHE A 463 -16.92 1.54 -10.86
N GLY A 464 -15.86 1.35 -10.08
CA GLY A 464 -14.61 0.76 -10.53
C GLY A 464 -13.92 0.08 -9.36
N ALA A 465 -13.78 -1.24 -9.41
CA ALA A 465 -13.28 -2.01 -8.28
C ALA A 465 -12.71 -3.35 -8.72
N LYS A 466 -11.62 -3.77 -8.07
CA LYS A 466 -11.14 -5.15 -8.12
C LYS A 466 -11.42 -5.83 -6.78
N ALA A 467 -11.99 -7.04 -6.81
CA ALA A 467 -12.12 -7.90 -5.65
C ALA A 467 -10.87 -8.78 -5.51
N ALA A 468 -10.45 -9.09 -4.27
CA ALA A 468 -9.41 -10.09 -4.07
C ALA A 468 -9.87 -11.44 -4.67
N PRO A 469 -8.98 -12.23 -5.30
CA PRO A 469 -9.37 -13.44 -6.04
C PRO A 469 -10.17 -14.45 -5.22
N GLY A 470 -9.82 -14.64 -3.95
CA GLY A 470 -10.52 -15.54 -3.03
C GLY A 470 -11.72 -14.94 -2.29
N TYR A 471 -12.03 -13.65 -2.50
CA TYR A 471 -13.09 -12.96 -1.77
C TYR A 471 -14.44 -13.10 -2.48
N TYR A 472 -15.10 -14.23 -2.25
CA TYR A 472 -16.36 -14.58 -2.92
C TYR A 472 -17.45 -13.50 -2.77
N MET A 473 -17.68 -12.98 -1.55
CA MET A 473 -18.70 -11.96 -1.31
C MET A 473 -18.43 -10.67 -2.10
N ALA A 474 -17.18 -10.23 -2.17
CA ALA A 474 -16.81 -9.08 -2.98
C ALA A 474 -17.07 -9.30 -4.48
N LYS A 475 -16.81 -10.51 -5.00
CA LYS A 475 -17.16 -10.86 -6.38
C LYS A 475 -18.68 -10.89 -6.62
N GLN A 476 -19.47 -11.32 -5.64
CA GLN A 476 -20.94 -11.25 -5.70
C GLN A 476 -21.44 -9.79 -5.75
N MET A 477 -20.80 -8.88 -5.00
CA MET A 477 -21.14 -7.46 -5.07
C MET A 477 -20.87 -6.86 -6.46
N ILE A 478 -19.75 -7.24 -7.10
CA ILE A 478 -19.46 -6.84 -8.48
C ILE A 478 -20.58 -7.33 -9.40
N ARG A 479 -20.95 -8.60 -9.28
CA ARG A 479 -22.03 -9.19 -10.09
C ARG A 479 -23.36 -8.47 -9.87
N MET A 480 -23.72 -8.17 -8.63
CA MET A 480 -24.95 -7.44 -8.29
C MET A 480 -24.96 -6.06 -8.97
N ILE A 481 -23.88 -5.31 -8.89
CA ILE A 481 -23.78 -3.98 -9.50
C ILE A 481 -23.89 -4.08 -11.04
N CYS A 482 -23.20 -5.04 -11.66
CA CYS A 482 -23.28 -5.26 -13.11
C CYS A 482 -24.71 -5.62 -13.54
N LYS A 483 -25.38 -6.54 -12.84
CA LYS A 483 -26.76 -6.95 -13.16
C LYS A 483 -27.78 -5.84 -12.92
N LEU A 484 -27.58 -5.04 -11.87
CA LEU A 484 -28.40 -3.85 -11.64
C LEU A 484 -28.20 -2.83 -12.79
N GLY A 485 -26.97 -2.67 -13.27
CA GLY A 485 -26.65 -1.84 -14.41
C GLY A 485 -27.31 -2.35 -15.70
N ASP A 486 -27.25 -3.65 -15.97
CA ASP A 486 -27.95 -4.27 -17.12
C ASP A 486 -29.46 -3.98 -17.08
N LEU A 487 -30.09 -4.15 -15.90
CA LEU A 487 -31.50 -3.90 -15.71
C LEU A 487 -31.87 -2.43 -15.99
N ILE A 488 -31.19 -1.49 -15.36
CA ILE A 488 -31.48 -0.06 -15.41
C ILE A 488 -31.19 0.51 -16.81
N ASN A 489 -30.03 0.19 -17.37
CA ASN A 489 -29.56 0.78 -18.62
C ASN A 489 -30.38 0.32 -19.84
N ASN A 490 -31.06 -0.83 -19.74
CA ASN A 490 -31.94 -1.35 -20.79
C ASN A 490 -33.43 -1.02 -20.57
N ASP A 491 -33.80 -0.40 -19.45
CA ASP A 491 -35.20 -0.01 -19.18
C ASP A 491 -35.50 1.37 -19.82
N PRO A 492 -36.31 1.45 -20.88
CA PRO A 492 -36.61 2.71 -21.55
C PRO A 492 -37.34 3.73 -20.68
N ALA A 493 -37.98 3.28 -19.58
CA ALA A 493 -38.69 4.19 -18.67
C ALA A 493 -37.76 5.00 -17.76
N VAL A 494 -36.52 4.52 -17.55
CA VAL A 494 -35.61 5.13 -16.56
C VAL A 494 -34.21 5.46 -17.08
N ARG A 495 -33.76 4.80 -18.16
CA ARG A 495 -32.37 4.90 -18.67
C ARG A 495 -31.90 6.31 -19.01
N ASP A 496 -32.81 7.23 -19.27
CA ASP A 496 -32.48 8.64 -19.57
C ASP A 496 -32.34 9.49 -18.29
N LYS A 497 -32.80 8.97 -17.15
CA LYS A 497 -32.72 9.59 -15.82
C LYS A 497 -31.65 8.94 -14.93
N LEU A 498 -31.46 7.63 -15.05
CA LEU A 498 -30.60 6.84 -14.19
C LEU A 498 -29.76 5.88 -15.01
N ARG A 499 -28.45 5.89 -14.82
CA ARG A 499 -27.50 4.98 -15.44
C ARG A 499 -26.53 4.42 -14.43
N VAL A 500 -26.07 3.19 -14.66
CA VAL A 500 -25.03 2.53 -13.88
C VAL A 500 -23.93 2.03 -14.81
N VAL A 501 -22.70 2.40 -14.54
CA VAL A 501 -21.51 2.02 -15.27
C VAL A 501 -20.56 1.29 -14.35
N TYR A 502 -20.11 0.11 -14.76
CA TYR A 502 -19.01 -0.58 -14.13
C TYR A 502 -17.75 -0.48 -15.01
N LEU A 503 -16.72 0.16 -14.47
CA LEU A 503 -15.44 0.33 -15.17
C LEU A 503 -14.58 -0.92 -14.96
N GLU A 504 -14.50 -1.75 -16.00
CA GLU A 504 -13.57 -2.89 -16.03
C GLU A 504 -12.12 -2.37 -15.99
N GLU A 505 -11.26 -3.07 -15.26
CA GLU A 505 -9.83 -2.76 -15.15
C GLU A 505 -9.54 -1.32 -14.68
N TYR A 506 -10.30 -0.81 -13.71
CA TYR A 506 -10.04 0.52 -13.16
C TYR A 506 -8.60 0.64 -12.65
N CYS A 507 -7.88 1.61 -13.17
CA CYS A 507 -6.45 1.86 -12.93
C CYS A 507 -6.13 3.36 -12.88
N VAL A 508 -4.87 3.71 -12.64
CA VAL A 508 -4.42 5.11 -12.53
C VAL A 508 -4.72 5.91 -13.81
N SER A 509 -4.44 5.36 -14.99
CA SER A 509 -4.70 6.05 -16.27
C SER A 509 -6.17 6.37 -16.45
N LEU A 510 -7.06 5.42 -16.13
CA LEU A 510 -8.51 5.66 -16.19
C LEU A 510 -8.97 6.68 -15.13
N SER A 511 -8.33 6.67 -13.96
CA SER A 511 -8.59 7.63 -12.89
C SER A 511 -8.26 9.07 -13.30
N GLU A 512 -7.21 9.28 -14.09
CA GLU A 512 -6.81 10.60 -14.58
C GLU A 512 -7.89 11.26 -15.45
N HIS A 513 -8.67 10.47 -16.19
CA HIS A 513 -9.81 10.96 -16.97
C HIS A 513 -11.07 11.12 -16.12
N LEU A 514 -11.31 10.20 -15.17
CA LEU A 514 -12.53 10.18 -14.38
C LEU A 514 -12.56 11.27 -13.31
N MET A 515 -11.45 11.47 -12.56
CA MET A 515 -11.46 12.37 -11.40
C MET A 515 -11.80 13.82 -11.77
N PRO A 516 -11.29 14.41 -12.85
CA PRO A 516 -11.72 15.74 -13.28
C PRO A 516 -13.19 15.81 -13.68
N ALA A 517 -13.77 14.70 -14.16
CA ALA A 517 -15.15 14.62 -14.63
C ALA A 517 -16.18 14.38 -13.49
N ALA A 518 -15.80 13.76 -12.39
CA ALA A 518 -16.71 13.42 -11.29
C ALA A 518 -17.22 14.66 -10.54
N GLU A 519 -18.50 14.68 -10.20
CA GLU A 519 -19.11 15.64 -9.25
C GLU A 519 -19.17 15.08 -7.85
N VAL A 520 -19.53 13.82 -7.70
CA VAL A 520 -19.67 13.16 -6.41
C VAL A 520 -18.67 12.01 -6.31
N SER A 521 -17.96 11.97 -5.20
CA SER A 521 -17.09 10.84 -4.83
C SER A 521 -17.64 10.20 -3.57
N GLU A 522 -18.11 8.96 -3.67
CA GLU A 522 -18.70 8.21 -2.57
C GLU A 522 -17.64 7.79 -1.53
N GLN A 523 -17.77 8.33 -0.31
CA GLN A 523 -16.92 8.06 0.83
C GLN A 523 -17.77 7.57 2.01
N ILE A 524 -18.36 6.39 1.86
CA ILE A 524 -19.34 5.82 2.79
C ILE A 524 -18.84 4.59 3.54
N SER A 525 -17.54 4.39 3.61
CA SER A 525 -16.96 3.28 4.37
C SER A 525 -17.15 3.45 5.89
N LEU A 526 -17.11 2.32 6.62
CA LEU A 526 -17.15 2.31 8.09
C LEU A 526 -15.80 2.69 8.72
N ALA A 527 -14.75 2.69 7.92
CA ALA A 527 -13.37 2.97 8.35
C ALA A 527 -12.72 4.03 7.47
#